data_aa400d22597f6006db409e23f8420dc1
#
_entry.id   aa400d22597f6006db409e23f8420dc1
#
_cell.length_a   1.000
_cell.length_b   1.000
_cell.length_c   1.000
_cell.angle_alpha   90.00
_cell.angle_beta   90.00
_cell.angle_gamma   90.00
#
_symmetry.space_group_name_H-M   'P 1'
#
loop_
_entity.id
_entity.type
_entity.pdbx_description
1 polymer ?
#
loop_
_entity_poly.entity_id
_entity_poly.type
_entity_poly.pdbx_seq_one_letter_code
_entity_poly.pdbx_strand_id
1 'polypeptide(L)'
;MNMTTKTPTDKPKRTSKRTSKTAVAVSDPEPVSPSPVKDRVTDRDKATSQKVAKYYTLDRILSENADYNLIVGERGNGKTYAIQKYVIEQFLENGGQFFLLRRWVEDTKQANAQNFIDGNLLNKMSELSKGRFTSIIYRNSKYIAVSYDDKGKPIIDDANTVGYVWDVNEAERLKGQSFPNVTNIIYEEFISLSEKGYIPTEISFFLNIVSTIVRDRTNVRIWLLGNTVNPYNPFFNHFGIKGLELKQGDIWTKTDNRTGCKVAVEFCEKRRKSDLYGTSAKYYAFGTNDGTSDMILSGKWQTPNYPTKKFVQQQSIFKIAVIFDDKVMYLHVMRDNRSHYLFVQMVSNKTQLSKRMWVLDLKPNTQPNYYTCFDNLPVCEITKLIFELMNNNKVWFDDRLTGSYFNNFVSQSTPAVRRLSIGI
;
A
#
# COMPACT_ATOMS: atom_id res chain seq x y z
N MET A 1 -28.28 -45.71 -41.02
CA MET A 1 -29.45 -45.25 -41.80
C MET A 1 -29.38 -43.78 -41.88
N ASN A 2 -28.89 -43.30 -42.95
CA ASN A 2 -29.46 -42.45 -44.02
C ASN A 2 -29.72 -41.03 -43.54
N MET A 3 -28.82 -40.06 -43.95
CA MET A 3 -28.94 -39.20 -45.16
C MET A 3 -30.13 -38.22 -45.04
N THR A 4 -30.03 -36.92 -45.27
CA THR A 4 -29.50 -36.18 -46.44
C THR A 4 -29.56 -34.65 -46.11
N THR A 5 -28.54 -33.94 -46.36
CA THR A 5 -28.30 -32.81 -47.31
C THR A 5 -29.48 -31.93 -47.71
N LYS A 6 -29.29 -30.59 -47.61
CA LYS A 6 -29.25 -29.64 -48.74
C LYS A 6 -29.22 -28.16 -48.29
N THR A 7 -28.24 -27.44 -48.71
CA THR A 7 -28.21 -26.03 -49.12
C THR A 7 -28.79 -25.96 -50.55
N PRO A 8 -29.12 -24.81 -51.21
CA PRO A 8 -28.53 -23.46 -51.14
C PRO A 8 -29.46 -22.26 -51.57
N THR A 9 -28.80 -21.08 -51.77
CA THR A 9 -29.14 -19.93 -52.63
C THR A 9 -30.25 -18.99 -52.13
N ASP A 10 -30.22 -17.67 -52.23
CA ASP A 10 -29.80 -16.79 -53.33
C ASP A 10 -29.75 -15.32 -52.85
N LYS A 11 -28.87 -14.54 -53.48
CA LYS A 11 -28.87 -13.07 -53.43
C LYS A 11 -29.87 -12.47 -54.44
N PRO A 12 -30.30 -11.20 -54.27
CA PRO A 12 -30.20 -10.32 -55.41
C PRO A 12 -29.55 -8.96 -55.12
N LYS A 13 -28.77 -8.52 -56.09
CA LYS A 13 -28.33 -7.15 -56.37
C LYS A 13 -29.48 -6.31 -56.90
N ARG A 14 -29.46 -4.98 -56.60
CA ARG A 14 -29.88 -3.90 -57.52
C ARG A 14 -29.39 -2.54 -57.00
N THR A 15 -28.49 -1.94 -57.68
CA THR A 15 -28.46 -0.92 -58.75
C THR A 15 -28.76 0.53 -58.30
N SER A 16 -27.70 1.28 -58.56
CA SER A 16 -27.49 2.73 -58.62
C SER A 16 -28.66 3.60 -59.04
N LYS A 17 -28.73 4.81 -58.46
CA LYS A 17 -29.07 6.03 -59.21
C LYS A 17 -28.25 7.22 -58.73
N ARG A 18 -27.54 7.75 -59.67
CA ARG A 18 -26.74 8.98 -59.67
C ARG A 18 -27.67 10.15 -59.92
N THR A 19 -27.66 11.19 -59.09
CA THR A 19 -28.10 12.50 -59.46
C THR A 19 -27.10 13.55 -59.03
N SER A 20 -26.56 14.20 -60.01
CA SER A 20 -25.74 15.39 -59.95
C SER A 20 -26.56 16.59 -59.50
N LYS A 21 -26.00 17.46 -58.63
CA LYS A 21 -26.15 18.90 -58.75
C LYS A 21 -25.16 19.70 -57.91
N THR A 22 -24.36 20.45 -58.63
CA THR A 22 -23.98 21.86 -58.47
C THR A 22 -23.05 22.20 -57.29
N ALA A 23 -21.78 22.43 -57.61
CA ALA A 23 -20.78 23.10 -56.82
C ALA A 23 -21.11 24.57 -56.60
N VAL A 24 -21.06 25.03 -55.37
CA VAL A 24 -20.89 26.43 -55.02
C VAL A 24 -19.52 26.57 -54.41
N ALA A 25 -18.64 27.32 -55.05
CA ALA A 25 -17.33 27.67 -54.56
C ALA A 25 -17.47 28.62 -53.37
N VAL A 26 -16.93 28.25 -52.23
CA VAL A 26 -16.65 29.14 -51.11
C VAL A 26 -15.13 29.20 -50.96
N SER A 27 -14.61 30.42 -51.12
CA SER A 27 -13.23 30.80 -51.03
C SER A 27 -12.63 30.46 -49.65
N ASP A 28 -11.43 29.83 -49.63
CA ASP A 28 -10.62 29.59 -48.48
C ASP A 28 -10.14 30.92 -47.86
N PRO A 29 -10.13 31.04 -46.50
CA PRO A 29 -9.42 32.14 -45.86
C PRO A 29 -7.94 31.79 -45.76
N GLU A 30 -7.07 32.74 -46.07
CA GLU A 30 -5.64 32.67 -45.96
C GLU A 30 -5.16 32.29 -44.55
N PRO A 31 -4.04 31.55 -44.38
CA PRO A 31 -3.48 31.22 -43.09
C PRO A 31 -2.82 32.46 -42.46
N VAL A 32 -3.39 32.93 -41.36
CA VAL A 32 -2.75 33.92 -40.48
C VAL A 32 -1.62 33.25 -39.75
N SER A 33 -0.39 33.68 -40.03
CA SER A 33 0.82 33.26 -39.28
C SER A 33 0.77 33.81 -37.86
N PRO A 34 0.99 32.99 -36.82
CA PRO A 34 1.07 33.51 -35.46
C PRO A 34 2.41 34.22 -35.26
N SER A 35 2.34 35.48 -34.86
CA SER A 35 3.48 36.25 -34.39
C SER A 35 4.13 35.57 -33.14
N PRO A 36 5.47 35.56 -32.98
CA PRO A 36 6.10 34.97 -31.84
C PRO A 36 5.83 35.80 -30.58
N VAL A 37 5.05 35.25 -29.67
CA VAL A 37 4.94 35.74 -28.28
C VAL A 37 6.28 35.49 -27.63
N LYS A 38 7.05 36.53 -27.37
CA LYS A 38 8.25 36.48 -26.54
C LYS A 38 7.80 36.32 -25.11
N ASP A 39 7.77 35.09 -24.60
CA ASP A 39 7.70 34.78 -23.18
C ASP A 39 8.95 35.37 -22.52
N ARG A 40 8.76 36.43 -21.75
CA ARG A 40 9.74 36.92 -20.79
C ARG A 40 9.79 35.92 -19.63
N VAL A 41 10.63 34.92 -19.73
CA VAL A 41 11.04 34.12 -18.59
C VAL A 41 11.80 35.04 -17.66
N THR A 42 11.22 35.33 -16.50
CA THR A 42 11.86 36.13 -15.47
C THR A 42 12.98 35.32 -14.84
N ASP A 43 14.12 35.96 -14.53
CA ASP A 43 15.33 35.32 -13.94
C ASP A 43 15.11 34.64 -12.58
N ARG A 44 13.88 34.67 -12.04
CA ARG A 44 13.47 33.89 -10.85
C ARG A 44 13.23 32.41 -11.14
N ASP A 45 12.94 32.02 -12.38
CA ASP A 45 12.68 30.61 -12.75
C ASP A 45 13.96 29.83 -13.09
N LYS A 46 15.13 30.47 -13.06
CA LYS A 46 16.43 29.84 -13.30
C LYS A 46 17.14 29.32 -12.05
N ALA A 47 16.66 29.66 -10.86
CA ALA A 47 17.21 29.15 -9.63
C ALA A 47 16.36 27.95 -9.19
N THR A 48 16.93 26.78 -9.25
CA THR A 48 16.43 25.49 -8.77
C THR A 48 15.67 24.61 -9.76
N SER A 49 16.22 24.37 -10.94
CA SER A 49 16.01 23.08 -11.59
C SER A 49 16.99 22.05 -11.00
N GLN A 50 16.82 21.67 -9.72
CA GLN A 50 17.37 20.40 -9.27
C GLN A 50 16.80 19.34 -10.20
N LYS A 51 17.67 18.60 -10.92
CA LYS A 51 17.29 17.42 -11.67
C LYS A 51 16.57 16.49 -10.69
N VAL A 52 15.24 16.44 -10.73
CA VAL A 52 14.47 15.47 -9.93
C VAL A 52 15.04 14.10 -10.28
N ALA A 53 15.58 13.41 -9.30
CA ALA A 53 16.17 12.09 -9.50
C ALA A 53 15.13 11.19 -10.17
N LYS A 54 15.55 10.45 -11.20
CA LYS A 54 14.65 9.53 -11.94
C LYS A 54 14.04 8.45 -11.01
N TYR A 55 14.77 8.08 -9.99
CA TYR A 55 14.41 7.08 -8.99
C TYR A 55 14.53 7.65 -7.59
N TYR A 56 13.84 7.02 -6.64
CA TYR A 56 13.88 7.36 -5.23
C TYR A 56 15.31 7.29 -4.65
N THR A 57 15.65 8.24 -3.76
CA THR A 57 16.87 8.23 -2.94
C THR A 57 16.50 8.36 -1.48
N LEU A 58 17.37 7.89 -0.57
CA LEU A 58 17.14 7.94 0.87
C LEU A 58 17.53 9.27 1.52
N ASP A 59 18.09 10.22 0.79
CA ASP A 59 18.74 11.43 1.33
C ASP A 59 17.80 12.22 2.25
N ARG A 60 16.55 12.40 1.84
CA ARG A 60 15.56 13.18 2.58
C ARG A 60 15.16 12.48 3.89
N ILE A 61 14.81 11.20 3.84
CA ILE A 61 14.38 10.49 5.04
C ILE A 61 15.54 10.24 6.00
N LEU A 62 16.76 10.04 5.49
CA LEU A 62 17.97 9.94 6.30
C LEU A 62 18.27 11.23 7.06
N SER A 63 18.00 12.40 6.47
CA SER A 63 18.20 13.69 7.13
C SER A 63 17.29 13.88 8.35
N GLU A 64 16.18 13.15 8.44
CA GLU A 64 15.30 13.17 9.62
C GLU A 64 15.91 12.46 10.84
N ASN A 65 16.93 11.63 10.64
CA ASN A 65 17.58 10.86 11.71
C ASN A 65 16.58 10.15 12.63
N ALA A 66 15.60 9.45 12.03
CA ALA A 66 14.56 8.75 12.76
C ALA A 66 14.95 7.30 13.04
N ASP A 67 14.40 6.73 14.12
CA ASP A 67 14.56 5.32 14.49
C ASP A 67 13.74 4.43 13.56
N TYR A 68 12.48 4.84 13.28
CA TYR A 68 11.59 4.19 12.34
C TYR A 68 11.42 5.06 11.10
N ASN A 69 11.72 4.49 9.95
CA ASN A 69 11.67 5.15 8.65
C ASN A 69 10.69 4.40 7.74
N LEU A 70 9.51 4.97 7.53
CA LEU A 70 8.47 4.41 6.67
C LEU A 70 8.54 5.10 5.30
N ILE A 71 8.68 4.32 4.24
CA ILE A 71 8.78 4.84 2.87
C ILE A 71 7.60 4.30 2.08
N VAL A 72 6.71 5.18 1.69
CA VAL A 72 5.47 4.84 1.00
C VAL A 72 5.43 5.54 -0.36
N GLY A 73 5.03 4.83 -1.39
CA GLY A 73 4.96 5.42 -2.73
C GLY A 73 4.52 4.43 -3.79
N GLU A 74 4.50 4.86 -5.04
CA GLU A 74 4.10 4.04 -6.17
C GLU A 74 5.03 2.83 -6.37
N ARG A 75 4.49 1.79 -7.02
CA ARG A 75 5.28 0.61 -7.38
C ARG A 75 6.37 0.97 -8.40
N GLY A 76 7.56 0.36 -8.24
CA GLY A 76 8.66 0.53 -9.20
C GLY A 76 9.35 1.91 -9.16
N ASN A 77 9.16 2.73 -8.12
CA ASN A 77 9.85 4.01 -7.97
C ASN A 77 11.30 3.89 -7.47
N GLY A 78 11.76 2.68 -7.11
CA GLY A 78 13.14 2.43 -6.69
C GLY A 78 13.36 2.37 -5.17
N LYS A 79 12.32 2.37 -4.33
CA LYS A 79 12.44 2.27 -2.85
C LYS A 79 13.29 1.09 -2.40
N THR A 80 12.94 -0.11 -2.87
CA THR A 80 13.66 -1.35 -2.53
C THR A 80 15.12 -1.29 -2.98
N TYR A 81 15.39 -0.82 -4.19
CA TYR A 81 16.76 -0.65 -4.68
C TYR A 81 17.57 0.32 -3.82
N ALA A 82 17.00 1.45 -3.44
CA ALA A 82 17.67 2.47 -2.63
C ALA A 82 18.08 1.91 -1.25
N ILE A 83 17.19 1.16 -0.59
CA ILE A 83 17.52 0.55 0.72
C ILE A 83 18.54 -0.59 0.58
N GLN A 84 18.45 -1.42 -0.46
CA GLN A 84 19.43 -2.48 -0.72
C GLN A 84 20.82 -1.89 -0.94
N LYS A 85 20.93 -0.86 -1.76
CA LYS A 85 22.20 -0.16 -2.00
C LYS A 85 22.76 0.38 -0.68
N TYR A 86 21.93 1.07 0.10
CA TYR A 86 22.34 1.63 1.39
C TYR A 86 22.89 0.58 2.35
N VAL A 87 22.19 -0.53 2.56
CA VAL A 87 22.63 -1.55 3.52
C VAL A 87 23.86 -2.33 3.04
N ILE A 88 24.02 -2.49 1.72
CA ILE A 88 25.24 -3.10 1.16
C ILE A 88 26.43 -2.15 1.37
N GLU A 89 26.26 -0.85 1.12
CA GLU A 89 27.31 0.15 1.37
C GLU A 89 27.70 0.17 2.85
N GLN A 90 26.74 0.15 3.78
CA GLN A 90 27.00 0.07 5.21
C GLN A 90 27.78 -1.19 5.60
N PHE A 91 27.44 -2.34 5.02
CA PHE A 91 28.20 -3.55 5.23
C PHE A 91 29.66 -3.43 4.73
N LEU A 92 29.86 -2.87 3.56
CA LEU A 92 31.18 -2.72 2.97
C LEU A 92 32.06 -1.70 3.70
N GLU A 93 31.45 -0.67 4.30
CA GLU A 93 32.15 0.40 5.03
C GLU A 93 32.51 0.00 6.47
N ASN A 94 31.57 -0.58 7.20
CA ASN A 94 31.71 -0.75 8.64
C ASN A 94 31.24 -2.13 9.16
N GLY A 95 30.88 -3.08 8.27
CA GLY A 95 30.41 -4.42 8.66
C GLY A 95 28.97 -4.45 9.17
N GLY A 96 28.23 -3.34 9.05
CA GLY A 96 26.82 -3.27 9.46
C GLY A 96 25.94 -4.20 8.64
N GLN A 97 25.25 -5.12 9.32
CA GLN A 97 24.38 -6.12 8.69
C GLN A 97 22.94 -5.64 8.65
N PHE A 98 22.17 -6.20 7.71
CA PHE A 98 20.73 -5.99 7.70
C PHE A 98 19.95 -7.22 8.16
N PHE A 99 18.70 -6.99 8.61
CA PHE A 99 17.74 -8.03 8.94
C PHE A 99 16.45 -7.79 8.15
N LEU A 100 16.23 -8.63 7.14
CA LEU A 100 15.05 -8.53 6.26
C LEU A 100 13.88 -9.31 6.89
N LEU A 101 12.77 -8.64 7.07
CA LEU A 101 11.50 -9.22 7.49
C LEU A 101 10.56 -9.37 6.31
N ARG A 102 9.93 -10.54 6.23
CA ARG A 102 8.87 -10.85 5.27
C ARG A 102 7.61 -11.30 6.01
N ARG A 103 6.45 -11.05 5.43
CA ARG A 103 5.18 -11.46 6.06
C ARG A 103 4.97 -12.96 5.97
N TRP A 104 5.36 -13.57 4.86
CA TRP A 104 5.08 -14.97 4.56
C TRP A 104 6.35 -15.80 4.55
N VAL A 105 6.27 -17.01 5.11
CA VAL A 105 7.39 -17.96 5.16
C VAL A 105 7.86 -18.35 3.75
N GLU A 106 6.98 -18.38 2.76
CA GLU A 106 7.33 -18.66 1.37
C GLU A 106 8.33 -17.67 0.81
N ASP A 107 8.26 -16.41 1.24
CA ASP A 107 9.17 -15.34 0.79
C ASP A 107 10.58 -15.47 1.39
N THR A 108 10.73 -16.26 2.44
CA THR A 108 12.04 -16.54 3.07
C THR A 108 12.69 -17.81 2.54
N LYS A 109 12.00 -18.62 1.74
CA LYS A 109 12.57 -19.79 1.09
C LYS A 109 13.57 -19.39 0.00
N GLN A 110 14.56 -20.28 -0.26
CA GLN A 110 15.66 -19.97 -1.17
C GLN A 110 15.20 -19.51 -2.56
N ALA A 111 14.15 -20.12 -3.12
CA ALA A 111 13.63 -19.77 -4.44
C ALA A 111 13.19 -18.30 -4.55
N ASN A 112 12.69 -17.71 -3.48
CA ASN A 112 12.21 -16.34 -3.44
C ASN A 112 13.25 -15.39 -2.83
N ALA A 113 13.84 -15.76 -1.70
CA ALA A 113 14.77 -14.92 -0.95
C ALA A 113 16.07 -14.62 -1.73
N GLN A 114 16.56 -15.57 -2.53
CA GLN A 114 17.76 -15.35 -3.35
C GLN A 114 17.62 -14.18 -4.35
N ASN A 115 16.39 -13.85 -4.74
CA ASN A 115 16.09 -12.78 -5.70
C ASN A 115 15.86 -11.42 -5.02
N PHE A 116 16.02 -11.32 -3.71
CA PHE A 116 15.81 -10.05 -3.01
C PHE A 116 16.80 -8.99 -3.46
N ILE A 117 18.11 -9.33 -3.55
CA ILE A 117 19.11 -8.34 -3.97
C ILE A 117 19.01 -8.11 -5.48
N ASP A 118 18.88 -6.84 -5.88
CA ASP A 118 18.75 -6.44 -7.28
C ASP A 118 19.97 -6.86 -8.10
N GLY A 119 19.75 -7.42 -9.28
CA GLY A 119 20.82 -7.92 -10.17
C GLY A 119 21.83 -6.84 -10.57
N ASN A 120 21.42 -5.57 -10.70
CA ASN A 120 22.36 -4.49 -11.00
C ASN A 120 23.30 -4.21 -9.81
N LEU A 121 22.86 -4.40 -8.58
CA LEU A 121 23.72 -4.29 -7.39
C LEU A 121 24.70 -5.47 -7.33
N LEU A 122 24.22 -6.69 -7.60
CA LEU A 122 25.09 -7.87 -7.68
C LEU A 122 26.18 -7.69 -8.74
N ASN A 123 25.84 -7.19 -9.93
CA ASN A 123 26.80 -6.93 -11.01
C ASN A 123 27.83 -5.85 -10.65
N LYS A 124 27.51 -4.93 -9.77
CA LYS A 124 28.41 -3.88 -9.29
C LYS A 124 29.15 -4.24 -8.00
N MET A 125 28.96 -5.43 -7.48
CA MET A 125 29.51 -5.81 -6.18
C MET A 125 31.04 -5.74 -6.14
N SER A 126 31.72 -6.12 -7.21
CA SER A 126 33.18 -6.00 -7.32
C SER A 126 33.65 -4.55 -7.27
N GLU A 127 32.98 -3.66 -7.99
CA GLU A 127 33.25 -2.21 -7.98
C GLU A 127 33.00 -1.62 -6.57
N LEU A 128 31.83 -1.85 -6.01
CA LEU A 128 31.41 -1.35 -4.70
C LEU A 128 32.34 -1.82 -3.58
N SER A 129 32.80 -3.07 -3.63
CA SER A 129 33.66 -3.68 -2.64
C SER A 129 35.16 -3.45 -2.88
N LYS A 130 35.53 -2.72 -3.94
CA LYS A 130 36.91 -2.53 -4.36
C LYS A 130 37.64 -3.86 -4.60
N GLY A 131 36.96 -4.81 -5.23
CA GLY A 131 37.49 -6.13 -5.55
C GLY A 131 37.47 -7.17 -4.42
N ARG A 132 37.00 -6.80 -3.20
CA ARG A 132 36.91 -7.79 -2.10
C ARG A 132 35.92 -8.90 -2.37
N PHE A 133 34.78 -8.57 -2.96
CA PHE A 133 33.70 -9.50 -3.24
C PHE A 133 33.22 -9.35 -4.67
N THR A 134 32.78 -10.46 -5.24
CA THR A 134 32.26 -10.48 -6.62
C THR A 134 30.73 -10.48 -6.65
N SER A 135 30.10 -11.08 -5.64
CA SER A 135 28.65 -11.22 -5.57
C SER A 135 28.16 -11.40 -4.13
N ILE A 136 26.84 -11.47 -3.97
CA ILE A 136 26.17 -11.88 -2.74
C ILE A 136 25.31 -13.10 -3.07
N ILE A 137 25.45 -14.18 -2.31
CA ILE A 137 24.64 -15.39 -2.42
C ILE A 137 23.70 -15.52 -1.22
N TYR A 138 22.58 -16.22 -1.43
CA TYR A 138 21.66 -16.60 -0.37
C TYR A 138 21.87 -18.06 0.04
N ARG A 139 22.06 -18.31 1.36
CA ARG A 139 22.19 -19.64 1.92
C ARG A 139 21.76 -19.66 3.39
N ASN A 140 20.90 -20.62 3.77
CA ASN A 140 20.49 -20.84 5.16
C ASN A 140 20.02 -19.56 5.87
N SER A 141 19.06 -18.87 5.27
CA SER A 141 18.50 -17.58 5.77
C SER A 141 19.51 -16.44 5.91
N LYS A 142 20.68 -16.55 5.25
CA LYS A 142 21.74 -15.54 5.25
C LYS A 142 22.04 -15.07 3.82
N TYR A 143 22.36 -13.80 3.69
CA TYR A 143 22.99 -13.22 2.51
C TYR A 143 24.48 -13.10 2.80
N ILE A 144 25.32 -13.74 2.00
CA ILE A 144 26.77 -13.84 2.24
C ILE A 144 27.50 -13.24 1.04
N ALA A 145 28.38 -12.29 1.29
CA ALA A 145 29.26 -11.73 0.25
C ALA A 145 30.36 -12.76 -0.07
N VAL A 146 30.55 -13.02 -1.38
CA VAL A 146 31.46 -14.05 -1.86
C VAL A 146 32.39 -13.52 -2.97
N SER A 147 33.58 -14.11 -3.02
CA SER A 147 34.43 -14.15 -4.21
C SER A 147 34.37 -15.55 -4.84
N TYR A 148 34.96 -15.75 -6.00
CA TYR A 148 35.01 -17.06 -6.66
C TYR A 148 36.45 -17.49 -6.81
N ASP A 149 36.69 -18.80 -6.66
CA ASP A 149 37.98 -19.41 -6.93
C ASP A 149 38.23 -19.54 -8.46
N ASP A 150 39.44 -20.00 -8.83
CA ASP A 150 39.84 -20.19 -10.22
C ASP A 150 38.95 -21.21 -10.98
N LYS A 151 38.17 -22.02 -10.28
CA LYS A 151 37.24 -22.99 -10.85
C LYS A 151 35.79 -22.43 -10.92
N GLY A 152 35.58 -21.15 -10.57
CA GLY A 152 34.29 -20.51 -10.56
C GLY A 152 33.37 -20.95 -9.41
N LYS A 153 33.93 -21.54 -8.32
CA LYS A 153 33.17 -21.93 -7.14
C LYS A 153 33.17 -20.79 -6.11
N PRO A 154 32.03 -20.43 -5.50
CA PRO A 154 31.98 -19.38 -4.49
C PRO A 154 32.77 -19.78 -3.23
N ILE A 155 33.60 -18.87 -2.76
CA ILE A 155 34.30 -18.98 -1.47
C ILE A 155 33.32 -18.42 -0.42
N ILE A 156 32.80 -19.30 0.41
CA ILE A 156 31.78 -19.00 1.41
C ILE A 156 32.41 -18.91 2.78
N ASP A 157 32.29 -17.74 3.42
CA ASP A 157 32.69 -17.50 4.79
C ASP A 157 31.54 -16.79 5.51
N ASP A 158 31.06 -17.39 6.59
CA ASP A 158 29.97 -16.85 7.42
C ASP A 158 30.33 -15.50 8.06
N ALA A 159 31.63 -15.19 8.22
CA ALA A 159 32.10 -13.87 8.66
C ALA A 159 31.72 -12.75 7.68
N ASN A 160 31.49 -13.10 6.40
CA ASN A 160 31.07 -12.18 5.36
C ASN A 160 29.53 -12.12 5.20
N THR A 161 28.77 -12.43 6.27
CA THR A 161 27.32 -12.30 6.28
C THR A 161 26.94 -10.83 6.18
N VAL A 162 26.24 -10.48 5.11
CA VAL A 162 25.71 -9.13 4.81
C VAL A 162 24.39 -8.90 5.52
N GLY A 163 23.58 -9.95 5.63
CA GLY A 163 22.27 -9.86 6.28
C GLY A 163 21.58 -11.20 6.45
N TYR A 164 20.41 -11.11 7.07
CA TYR A 164 19.55 -12.25 7.40
C TYR A 164 18.16 -12.02 6.82
N VAL A 165 17.38 -13.08 6.59
CA VAL A 165 15.96 -13.00 6.28
C VAL A 165 15.15 -13.89 7.22
N TRP A 166 14.00 -13.37 7.64
CA TRP A 166 13.10 -14.04 8.57
C TRP A 166 11.64 -13.69 8.26
N ASP A 167 10.71 -14.58 8.58
CA ASP A 167 9.30 -14.22 8.55
C ASP A 167 8.79 -13.72 9.90
N VAL A 168 7.78 -12.85 9.86
CA VAL A 168 7.27 -12.18 11.06
C VAL A 168 6.58 -13.17 12.01
N ASN A 169 6.01 -14.27 11.52
CA ASN A 169 5.34 -15.27 12.35
C ASN A 169 6.30 -16.04 13.26
N GLU A 170 7.56 -16.15 12.88
CA GLU A 170 8.56 -16.90 13.63
C GLU A 170 9.32 -16.07 14.67
N ALA A 171 8.71 -14.97 15.16
CA ALA A 171 9.30 -14.12 16.19
C ALA A 171 9.77 -14.90 17.42
N GLU A 172 9.04 -15.95 17.83
CA GLU A 172 9.39 -16.79 18.97
C GLU A 172 10.71 -17.58 18.78
N ARG A 173 11.04 -17.97 17.54
CA ARG A 173 12.28 -18.70 17.23
C ARG A 173 13.53 -17.84 17.29
N LEU A 174 13.38 -16.50 17.29
CA LEU A 174 14.50 -15.59 17.46
C LEU A 174 14.92 -15.43 18.92
N LYS A 175 14.08 -15.83 19.87
CA LYS A 175 14.40 -15.75 21.29
C LYS A 175 15.70 -16.54 21.60
N GLY A 176 16.62 -15.88 22.28
CA GLY A 176 17.93 -16.44 22.60
C GLY A 176 19.00 -16.28 21.52
N GLN A 177 18.66 -15.85 20.31
CA GLN A 177 19.64 -15.52 19.28
C GLN A 177 20.19 -14.10 19.46
N SER A 178 21.39 -13.85 18.96
CA SER A 178 22.04 -12.53 19.01
C SER A 178 22.51 -12.10 17.63
N PHE A 179 22.23 -10.83 17.30
CA PHE A 179 22.56 -10.21 16.01
C PHE A 179 23.35 -8.90 16.25
N PRO A 180 24.56 -8.98 16.83
CA PRO A 180 25.28 -7.79 17.30
C PRO A 180 25.67 -6.80 16.21
N ASN A 181 25.86 -7.28 14.98
CA ASN A 181 26.26 -6.47 13.84
C ASN A 181 25.07 -5.96 13.00
N VAL A 182 23.83 -6.33 13.34
CA VAL A 182 22.65 -5.83 12.62
C VAL A 182 22.42 -4.39 13.02
N THR A 183 22.53 -3.48 12.03
CA THR A 183 22.30 -2.04 12.17
C THR A 183 21.07 -1.57 11.41
N ASN A 184 20.48 -2.44 10.59
CA ASN A 184 19.30 -2.12 9.81
C ASN A 184 18.29 -3.27 9.85
N ILE A 185 17.04 -2.99 10.24
CA ILE A 185 15.91 -3.91 10.14
C ILE A 185 15.04 -3.41 9.00
N ILE A 186 14.72 -4.27 8.04
CA ILE A 186 13.94 -3.92 6.85
C ILE A 186 12.66 -4.76 6.87
N TYR A 187 11.49 -4.13 6.87
CA TYR A 187 10.23 -4.81 6.65
C TYR A 187 9.67 -4.41 5.30
N GLU A 188 9.80 -5.29 4.32
CA GLU A 188 9.33 -5.05 2.97
C GLU A 188 7.85 -5.43 2.82
N GLU A 189 7.13 -4.65 2.02
CA GLU A 189 5.69 -4.82 1.77
C GLU A 189 4.83 -4.80 3.06
N PHE A 190 5.16 -3.92 4.01
CA PHE A 190 4.40 -3.81 5.25
C PHE A 190 2.94 -3.38 5.05
N ILE A 191 2.59 -2.73 3.93
CA ILE A 191 1.22 -2.39 3.57
C ILE A 191 0.66 -3.48 2.66
N SER A 192 -0.40 -4.16 3.12
CA SER A 192 -1.13 -5.15 2.33
C SER A 192 -2.24 -4.52 1.49
N LEU A 193 -2.53 -5.13 0.35
CA LEU A 193 -3.62 -4.74 -0.55
C LEU A 193 -5.00 -4.90 0.11
N SER A 194 -5.15 -5.92 0.94
CA SER A 194 -6.39 -6.22 1.64
C SER A 194 -6.17 -6.31 3.15
N GLU A 195 -7.22 -6.05 3.92
CA GLU A 195 -7.20 -6.18 5.37
C GLU A 195 -6.93 -7.61 5.83
N LYS A 196 -7.33 -8.61 5.05
CA LYS A 196 -6.99 -10.02 5.25
C LYS A 196 -5.53 -10.37 5.04
N GLY A 197 -4.79 -9.50 4.39
CA GLY A 197 -3.37 -9.67 4.12
C GLY A 197 -2.46 -9.44 5.32
N TYR A 198 -3.00 -9.08 6.49
CA TYR A 198 -2.22 -8.94 7.71
C TYR A 198 -2.35 -10.19 8.60
N ILE A 199 -1.24 -10.53 9.23
CA ILE A 199 -1.21 -11.59 10.24
C ILE A 199 -1.93 -11.07 11.51
N PRO A 200 -2.73 -11.88 12.20
CA PRO A 200 -3.26 -11.49 13.50
C PRO A 200 -2.14 -11.07 14.44
N THR A 201 -2.26 -9.90 15.07
CA THR A 201 -1.24 -9.33 15.97
C THR A 201 0.13 -9.07 15.33
N GLU A 202 0.19 -8.85 14.00
CA GLU A 202 1.43 -8.64 13.24
C GLU A 202 2.35 -7.58 13.86
N ILE A 203 1.78 -6.47 14.35
CA ILE A 203 2.54 -5.43 15.06
C ILE A 203 3.27 -6.00 16.28
N SER A 204 2.60 -6.85 17.08
CA SER A 204 3.21 -7.42 18.27
C SER A 204 4.39 -8.34 17.91
N PHE A 205 4.25 -9.16 16.88
CA PHE A 205 5.34 -10.01 16.38
C PHE A 205 6.50 -9.16 15.85
N PHE A 206 6.19 -8.15 15.04
CA PHE A 206 7.19 -7.21 14.52
C PHE A 206 7.97 -6.53 15.66
N LEU A 207 7.28 -5.96 16.65
CA LEU A 207 7.93 -5.30 17.79
C LEU A 207 8.75 -6.25 18.65
N ASN A 208 8.32 -7.52 18.82
CA ASN A 208 9.11 -8.55 19.51
C ASN A 208 10.41 -8.85 18.76
N ILE A 209 10.37 -8.93 17.42
CA ILE A 209 11.58 -9.12 16.61
C ILE A 209 12.51 -7.90 16.75
N VAL A 210 11.96 -6.69 16.60
CA VAL A 210 12.71 -5.44 16.77
C VAL A 210 13.40 -5.44 18.16
N SER A 211 12.66 -5.71 19.23
CA SER A 211 13.20 -5.76 20.59
C SER A 211 14.32 -6.81 20.74
N THR A 212 14.15 -7.99 20.15
CA THR A 212 15.14 -9.07 20.19
C THR A 212 16.45 -8.68 19.48
N ILE A 213 16.34 -7.95 18.36
CA ILE A 213 17.50 -7.53 17.58
C ILE A 213 18.17 -6.30 18.18
N VAL A 214 17.38 -5.30 18.54
CA VAL A 214 17.88 -3.99 19.03
C VAL A 214 18.48 -4.13 20.43
N ARG A 215 17.78 -4.79 21.36
CA ARG A 215 18.17 -4.87 22.78
C ARG A 215 18.49 -3.47 23.34
N ASP A 216 19.71 -3.28 23.85
CA ASP A 216 20.17 -2.04 24.45
C ASP A 216 20.92 -1.11 23.46
N ARG A 217 20.86 -1.39 22.17
CA ARG A 217 21.57 -0.64 21.14
C ARG A 217 20.74 0.54 20.63
N THR A 218 21.41 1.65 20.32
CA THR A 218 20.80 2.88 19.79
C THR A 218 21.17 3.15 18.33
N ASN A 219 21.99 2.28 17.71
CA ASN A 219 22.50 2.45 16.36
C ASN A 219 21.76 1.57 15.33
N VAL A 220 20.55 1.12 15.64
CA VAL A 220 19.75 0.29 14.74
C VAL A 220 18.63 1.13 14.12
N ARG A 221 18.58 1.20 12.80
CA ARG A 221 17.49 1.84 12.04
C ARG A 221 16.49 0.81 11.55
N ILE A 222 15.22 1.19 11.59
CA ILE A 222 14.11 0.33 11.19
C ILE A 222 13.46 0.95 9.96
N TRP A 223 13.35 0.16 8.91
CA TRP A 223 12.85 0.55 7.60
C TRP A 223 11.59 -0.25 7.26
N LEU A 224 10.49 0.44 6.94
CA LEU A 224 9.26 -0.18 6.47
C LEU A 224 8.96 0.34 5.07
N LEU A 225 8.97 -0.56 4.09
CA LEU A 225 8.75 -0.22 2.69
C LEU A 225 7.34 -0.64 2.27
N GLY A 226 6.55 0.28 1.73
CA GLY A 226 5.18 0.02 1.31
C GLY A 226 4.79 0.67 0.00
N ASN A 227 3.85 0.03 -0.71
CA ASN A 227 3.17 0.64 -1.85
C ASN A 227 1.90 1.34 -1.36
N THR A 228 1.41 2.33 -2.12
CA THR A 228 0.21 3.10 -1.81
C THR A 228 -1.07 2.31 -2.12
N VAL A 229 -1.26 1.20 -1.42
CA VAL A 229 -2.41 0.31 -1.64
C VAL A 229 -3.53 0.51 -0.63
N ASN A 230 -3.22 0.78 0.64
CA ASN A 230 -4.22 1.03 1.67
C ASN A 230 -3.72 2.08 2.67
N PRO A 231 -4.40 3.22 2.83
CA PRO A 231 -4.03 4.25 3.80
C PRO A 231 -4.31 3.83 5.25
N TYR A 232 -5.13 2.80 5.44
CA TYR A 232 -5.47 2.24 6.74
C TYR A 232 -4.76 0.91 6.93
N ASN A 233 -3.81 0.88 7.83
CA ASN A 233 -3.05 -0.33 8.12
C ASN A 233 -2.61 -0.36 9.59
N PRO A 234 -2.32 -1.54 10.16
CA PRO A 234 -1.97 -1.68 11.58
C PRO A 234 -0.76 -0.83 11.99
N PHE A 235 0.22 -0.64 11.11
CA PHE A 235 1.43 0.13 11.40
C PHE A 235 1.13 1.61 11.52
N PHE A 236 0.35 2.18 10.60
CA PHE A 236 -0.06 3.57 10.68
C PHE A 236 -0.86 3.84 11.95
N ASN A 237 -1.79 2.94 12.29
CA ASN A 237 -2.55 3.04 13.53
C ASN A 237 -1.64 3.00 14.77
N HIS A 238 -0.67 2.08 14.81
CA HIS A 238 0.28 1.95 15.91
C HIS A 238 1.09 3.23 16.13
N PHE A 239 1.61 3.84 15.06
CA PHE A 239 2.40 5.07 15.13
C PHE A 239 1.54 6.34 15.20
N GLY A 240 0.22 6.22 15.06
CA GLY A 240 -0.71 7.35 15.02
C GLY A 240 -0.58 8.18 13.74
N ILE A 241 -0.27 7.52 12.63
CA ILE A 241 -0.15 8.13 11.29
C ILE A 241 -1.52 8.11 10.63
N LYS A 242 -1.97 9.27 10.17
CA LYS A 242 -3.20 9.41 9.39
C LYS A 242 -2.89 9.34 7.90
N GLY A 243 -2.96 8.13 7.34
CA GLY A 243 -2.53 7.87 5.97
C GLY A 243 -3.16 8.78 4.92
N LEU A 244 -4.44 9.12 5.05
CA LEU A 244 -5.14 10.02 4.11
C LEU A 244 -4.70 11.48 4.21
N GLU A 245 -4.07 11.90 5.30
CA GLU A 245 -3.55 13.27 5.48
C GLU A 245 -2.15 13.42 4.89
N LEU A 246 -1.45 12.30 4.61
CA LEU A 246 -0.14 12.32 3.96
C LEU A 246 -0.26 12.77 2.50
N LYS A 247 0.55 13.74 2.11
CA LYS A 247 0.63 14.24 0.74
C LYS A 247 1.89 13.71 0.06
N GLN A 248 1.79 13.43 -1.23
CA GLN A 248 2.97 13.03 -2.02
C GLN A 248 4.03 14.12 -2.00
N GLY A 249 5.26 13.74 -1.73
CA GLY A 249 6.39 14.63 -1.59
C GLY A 249 6.66 15.09 -0.17
N ASP A 250 5.74 14.87 0.79
CA ASP A 250 5.93 15.27 2.19
C ASP A 250 6.67 14.20 3.00
N ILE A 251 7.36 14.66 4.04
CA ILE A 251 7.84 13.83 5.15
C ILE A 251 7.08 14.26 6.41
N TRP A 252 6.42 13.31 7.04
CA TRP A 252 5.77 13.47 8.32
C TRP A 252 6.64 12.86 9.41
N THR A 253 6.79 13.54 10.54
CA THR A 253 7.57 13.06 11.68
C THR A 253 6.80 13.15 12.98
N LYS A 254 7.09 12.24 13.90
CA LYS A 254 6.59 12.26 15.27
C LYS A 254 7.62 11.68 16.22
N THR A 255 7.80 12.31 17.36
CA THR A 255 8.64 11.79 18.45
C THR A 255 7.76 11.44 19.64
N ASP A 256 7.94 10.24 20.18
CA ASP A 256 7.30 9.84 21.44
C ASP A 256 8.01 10.53 22.61
N ASN A 257 7.28 11.36 23.34
CA ASN A 257 7.85 12.18 24.42
C ASN A 257 8.36 11.37 25.63
N ARG A 258 7.96 10.09 25.77
CA ARG A 258 8.38 9.23 26.89
C ARG A 258 9.68 8.52 26.59
N THR A 259 9.87 8.10 25.34
CA THR A 259 11.00 7.26 24.94
C THR A 259 12.03 8.02 24.10
N GLY A 260 11.67 9.16 23.53
CA GLY A 260 12.49 9.87 22.55
C GLY A 260 12.48 9.21 21.16
N CYS A 261 11.82 8.06 20.99
CA CYS A 261 11.75 7.36 19.71
C CYS A 261 11.10 8.23 18.64
N LYS A 262 11.82 8.42 17.53
CA LYS A 262 11.35 9.22 16.38
C LYS A 262 10.91 8.32 15.23
N VAL A 263 9.74 8.62 14.70
CA VAL A 263 9.18 8.00 13.49
C VAL A 263 9.15 9.04 12.37
N ALA A 264 9.64 8.68 11.20
CA ALA A 264 9.52 9.47 9.97
C ALA A 264 8.75 8.66 8.91
N VAL A 265 7.85 9.32 8.21
CA VAL A 265 7.11 8.75 7.07
C VAL A 265 7.32 9.61 5.86
N GLU A 266 7.98 9.10 4.84
CA GLU A 266 8.10 9.75 3.55
C GLU A 266 7.07 9.19 2.58
N PHE A 267 6.17 10.07 2.12
CA PHE A 267 5.31 9.76 0.99
C PHE A 267 6.04 10.23 -0.27
N CYS A 268 6.65 9.30 -0.99
CA CYS A 268 7.51 9.58 -2.13
C CYS A 268 6.85 10.50 -3.15
N GLU A 269 7.64 11.39 -3.73
CA GLU A 269 7.21 12.25 -4.82
C GLU A 269 6.73 11.42 -6.02
N LYS A 270 5.77 11.98 -6.74
CA LYS A 270 5.28 11.40 -7.97
C LYS A 270 6.33 11.51 -9.08
N ARG A 271 6.62 10.40 -9.76
CA ARG A 271 7.46 10.44 -10.96
C ARG A 271 6.79 11.27 -12.06
N ARG A 272 7.58 11.93 -12.89
CA ARG A 272 7.08 12.66 -14.07
C ARG A 272 6.44 11.67 -15.05
N LYS A 273 5.32 12.06 -15.67
CA LYS A 273 4.66 11.23 -16.70
C LYS A 273 5.61 10.83 -17.84
N SER A 274 6.54 11.71 -18.22
CA SER A 274 7.58 11.43 -19.22
C SER A 274 8.46 10.25 -18.85
N ASP A 275 8.77 10.08 -17.55
CA ASP A 275 9.63 9.01 -17.08
C ASP A 275 8.89 7.67 -17.01
N LEU A 276 7.55 7.72 -16.91
CA LEU A 276 6.67 6.54 -16.90
C LEU A 276 6.49 5.93 -18.30
N TYR A 277 6.32 6.76 -19.34
CA TYR A 277 6.04 6.29 -20.70
C TYR A 277 7.24 5.62 -21.41
N GLY A 278 8.47 5.88 -20.95
CA GLY A 278 9.70 5.23 -21.46
C GLY A 278 10.07 3.92 -20.75
N THR A 279 9.28 3.46 -19.79
CA THR A 279 9.58 2.30 -18.94
C THR A 279 8.60 1.15 -19.18
N SER A 280 8.71 0.10 -18.36
CA SER A 280 7.75 -1.02 -18.31
C SER A 280 6.30 -0.61 -18.04
N ALA A 281 6.06 0.62 -17.59
CA ALA A 281 4.71 1.17 -17.36
C ALA A 281 3.78 1.03 -18.58
N LYS A 282 4.32 1.05 -19.81
CA LYS A 282 3.55 0.82 -21.05
C LYS A 282 2.80 -0.51 -21.07
N TYR A 283 3.28 -1.52 -20.34
CA TYR A 283 2.67 -2.85 -20.33
C TYR A 283 1.45 -2.97 -19.42
N TYR A 284 1.34 -2.13 -18.38
CA TYR A 284 0.22 -2.15 -17.44
C TYR A 284 -0.57 -0.82 -17.42
N ALA A 285 -0.14 0.16 -18.21
CA ALA A 285 -0.84 1.43 -18.41
C ALA A 285 -1.87 1.37 -19.56
N PHE A 286 -2.18 0.18 -20.06
CA PHE A 286 -3.19 0.02 -21.09
C PHE A 286 -4.54 0.46 -20.53
N GLY A 287 -5.04 1.60 -21.01
CA GLY A 287 -6.20 2.28 -20.48
C GLY A 287 -7.44 1.39 -20.53
N THR A 288 -7.87 0.98 -19.37
CA THR A 288 -9.19 0.43 -19.15
C THR A 288 -9.99 1.49 -18.38
N ASN A 289 -11.27 1.57 -18.65
CA ASN A 289 -12.18 2.49 -17.96
C ASN A 289 -12.41 2.12 -16.48
N ASP A 290 -11.74 1.11 -15.96
CA ASP A 290 -11.86 0.63 -14.58
C ASP A 290 -10.98 1.39 -13.57
N GLY A 291 -10.10 2.27 -14.04
CA GLY A 291 -9.21 3.08 -13.20
C GLY A 291 -8.05 2.33 -12.57
N THR A 292 -7.89 1.01 -12.79
CA THR A 292 -6.84 0.19 -12.19
C THR A 292 -5.45 0.62 -12.64
N SER A 293 -5.29 0.89 -13.94
CA SER A 293 -4.03 1.37 -14.52
C SER A 293 -3.63 2.73 -13.95
N ASP A 294 -4.58 3.65 -13.82
CA ASP A 294 -4.35 4.97 -13.26
C ASP A 294 -3.95 4.89 -11.78
N MET A 295 -4.52 3.97 -11.02
CA MET A 295 -4.15 3.72 -9.63
C MET A 295 -2.68 3.28 -9.49
N ILE A 296 -2.26 2.30 -10.29
CA ILE A 296 -0.89 1.76 -10.27
C ILE A 296 0.12 2.86 -10.63
N LEU A 297 -0.24 3.74 -11.58
CA LEU A 297 0.63 4.78 -12.10
C LEU A 297 0.60 6.09 -11.30
N SER A 298 -0.46 6.35 -10.55
CA SER A 298 -0.65 7.66 -9.90
C SER A 298 0.03 7.76 -8.54
N GLY A 299 0.41 6.64 -7.93
CA GLY A 299 0.90 6.58 -6.54
C GLY A 299 -0.12 7.04 -5.51
N LYS A 300 -1.39 7.20 -5.90
CA LYS A 300 -2.49 7.51 -4.97
C LYS A 300 -2.90 6.26 -4.20
N TRP A 301 -3.45 6.47 -3.01
CA TRP A 301 -4.03 5.38 -2.24
C TRP A 301 -5.13 4.65 -3.03
N GLN A 302 -5.11 3.34 -2.99
CA GLN A 302 -6.19 2.55 -3.55
C GLN A 302 -7.38 2.59 -2.61
N THR A 303 -8.53 2.98 -3.14
CA THR A 303 -9.79 2.88 -2.42
C THR A 303 -10.54 1.68 -3.01
N PRO A 304 -10.79 0.62 -2.24
CA PRO A 304 -11.56 -0.52 -2.73
C PRO A 304 -12.90 -0.10 -3.33
N ASN A 305 -13.41 -0.87 -4.27
CA ASN A 305 -14.67 -0.56 -4.93
C ASN A 305 -15.85 -1.02 -4.06
N TYR A 306 -16.16 -0.28 -3.02
CA TYR A 306 -17.30 -0.55 -2.16
C TYR A 306 -18.63 -0.30 -2.87
N PRO A 307 -19.68 -1.10 -2.62
CA PRO A 307 -21.01 -0.88 -3.19
C PRO A 307 -21.62 0.40 -2.61
N THR A 308 -22.00 1.31 -3.49
CA THR A 308 -22.60 2.60 -3.10
C THR A 308 -24.09 2.66 -3.46
N LYS A 309 -24.88 3.34 -2.63
CA LYS A 309 -26.32 3.56 -2.82
C LYS A 309 -26.70 4.93 -2.29
N LYS A 310 -27.77 5.52 -2.79
CA LYS A 310 -28.34 6.74 -2.19
C LYS A 310 -29.11 6.40 -0.91
N PHE A 311 -28.91 7.20 0.12
CA PHE A 311 -29.63 7.07 1.38
C PHE A 311 -31.11 7.44 1.23
N VAL A 312 -32.00 6.63 1.78
CA VAL A 312 -33.46 6.87 1.81
C VAL A 312 -33.93 6.86 3.28
N GLN A 313 -34.14 8.03 3.86
CA GLN A 313 -34.44 8.20 5.29
C GLN A 313 -35.64 7.37 5.76
N GLN A 314 -36.68 7.27 4.95
CA GLN A 314 -37.93 6.57 5.30
C GLN A 314 -37.75 5.05 5.44
N GLN A 315 -36.66 4.50 4.91
CA GLN A 315 -36.33 3.09 4.99
C GLN A 315 -35.50 2.73 6.23
N SER A 316 -34.96 3.72 6.94
CA SER A 316 -34.13 3.49 8.14
C SER A 316 -35.01 3.15 9.35
N ILE A 317 -34.87 1.92 9.83
CA ILE A 317 -35.63 1.41 11.00
C ILE A 317 -34.84 1.45 12.30
N PHE A 318 -33.51 1.42 12.20
CA PHE A 318 -32.61 1.50 13.35
C PHE A 318 -31.26 2.08 12.93
N LYS A 319 -30.56 2.73 13.87
CA LYS A 319 -29.21 3.25 13.58
C LYS A 319 -28.28 3.18 14.78
N ILE A 320 -27.01 2.95 14.50
CA ILE A 320 -25.88 2.94 15.44
C ILE A 320 -24.87 3.99 14.97
N ALA A 321 -24.26 4.72 15.91
CA ALA A 321 -23.11 5.54 15.60
C ALA A 321 -21.84 4.70 15.64
N VAL A 322 -20.94 4.93 14.69
CA VAL A 322 -19.60 4.32 14.62
C VAL A 322 -18.58 5.43 14.58
N ILE A 323 -17.67 5.47 15.54
CA ILE A 323 -16.57 6.44 15.62
C ILE A 323 -15.29 5.75 15.23
N PHE A 324 -14.62 6.28 14.20
CA PHE A 324 -13.35 5.78 13.75
C PHE A 324 -12.49 6.90 13.16
N ASP A 325 -11.24 7.00 13.59
CA ASP A 325 -10.27 8.01 13.13
C ASP A 325 -10.83 9.45 13.15
N ASP A 326 -11.44 9.82 14.29
CA ASP A 326 -12.12 11.11 14.54
C ASP A 326 -13.27 11.42 13.56
N LYS A 327 -13.74 10.42 12.80
CA LYS A 327 -14.94 10.52 11.96
C LYS A 327 -16.10 9.81 12.62
N VAL A 328 -17.29 10.35 12.40
CA VAL A 328 -18.54 9.75 12.87
C VAL A 328 -19.30 9.23 11.65
N MET A 329 -19.72 7.99 11.71
CA MET A 329 -20.57 7.34 10.72
C MET A 329 -21.86 6.86 11.40
N TYR A 330 -22.96 6.81 10.65
CA TYR A 330 -24.15 6.08 11.06
C TYR A 330 -24.26 4.78 10.28
N LEU A 331 -24.37 3.68 11.01
CA LEU A 331 -24.76 2.38 10.47
C LEU A 331 -26.28 2.27 10.62
N HIS A 332 -27.00 2.29 9.52
CA HIS A 332 -28.45 2.15 9.47
C HIS A 332 -28.83 0.71 9.12
N VAL A 333 -29.81 0.17 9.83
CA VAL A 333 -30.56 -1.00 9.37
C VAL A 333 -31.70 -0.46 8.52
N MET A 334 -31.66 -0.80 7.23
CA MET A 334 -32.63 -0.33 6.24
C MET A 334 -33.63 -1.43 5.90
N ARG A 335 -34.87 -1.03 5.59
CA ARG A 335 -35.90 -1.93 5.10
C ARG A 335 -36.38 -1.48 3.72
N ASP A 336 -36.26 -2.38 2.74
CA ASP A 336 -36.71 -2.16 1.37
C ASP A 336 -37.72 -3.28 1.02
N ASN A 337 -38.99 -2.92 0.91
CA ASN A 337 -40.09 -3.87 0.73
C ASN A 337 -40.07 -5.00 1.78
N ARG A 338 -39.65 -6.20 1.40
CA ARG A 338 -39.55 -7.39 2.28
C ARG A 338 -38.11 -7.74 2.67
N SER A 339 -37.11 -6.97 2.24
CA SER A 339 -35.70 -7.25 2.48
C SER A 339 -35.08 -6.21 3.43
N HIS A 340 -34.00 -6.62 4.09
CA HIS A 340 -33.19 -5.72 4.90
C HIS A 340 -31.77 -5.61 4.34
N TYR A 341 -31.14 -4.46 4.56
CA TYR A 341 -29.74 -4.23 4.24
C TYR A 341 -29.13 -3.22 5.23
N LEU A 342 -27.82 -3.18 5.32
CA LEU A 342 -27.10 -2.15 6.07
C LEU A 342 -26.70 -1.02 5.13
N PHE A 343 -26.78 0.19 5.66
CA PHE A 343 -26.31 1.37 4.96
C PHE A 343 -25.44 2.20 5.90
N VAL A 344 -24.25 2.55 5.46
CA VAL A 344 -23.30 3.34 6.22
C VAL A 344 -23.16 4.72 5.59
N GLN A 345 -23.36 5.73 6.42
CA GLN A 345 -23.32 7.14 6.00
C GLN A 345 -22.33 7.91 6.86
N MET A 346 -21.44 8.67 6.20
CA MET A 346 -20.60 9.64 6.91
C MET A 346 -21.47 10.81 7.40
N VAL A 347 -21.21 11.27 8.63
CA VAL A 347 -21.88 12.41 9.22
C VAL A 347 -20.89 13.46 9.69
N SER A 348 -21.38 14.69 9.92
CA SER A 348 -20.54 15.76 10.43
C SER A 348 -19.93 15.39 11.79
N ASN A 349 -18.65 15.64 11.98
CA ASN A 349 -17.96 15.45 13.27
C ASN A 349 -18.54 16.31 14.41
N LYS A 350 -19.32 17.36 14.08
CA LYS A 350 -20.02 18.21 15.05
C LYS A 350 -21.39 17.64 15.48
N THR A 351 -21.80 16.47 14.96
CA THR A 351 -23.06 15.86 15.31
C THR A 351 -23.04 15.41 16.76
N GLN A 352 -23.98 15.91 17.56
CA GLN A 352 -24.19 15.44 18.93
C GLN A 352 -24.87 14.08 18.90
N LEU A 353 -24.21 13.09 19.52
CA LEU A 353 -24.76 11.74 19.64
C LEU A 353 -25.79 11.68 20.76
N SER A 354 -26.96 11.09 20.49
CA SER A 354 -27.99 10.88 21.50
C SER A 354 -27.53 9.88 22.57
N LYS A 355 -27.79 10.17 23.83
CA LYS A 355 -27.51 9.24 24.96
C LYS A 355 -28.25 7.90 24.85
N ARG A 356 -29.29 7.81 24.02
CA ARG A 356 -30.05 6.57 23.77
C ARG A 356 -29.57 5.78 22.56
N MET A 357 -28.63 6.33 21.79
CA MET A 357 -28.07 5.68 20.60
C MET A 357 -26.88 4.80 21.00
N TRP A 358 -26.79 3.60 20.49
CA TRP A 358 -25.59 2.80 20.63
C TRP A 358 -24.44 3.44 19.84
N VAL A 359 -23.27 3.46 20.45
CA VAL A 359 -22.07 4.03 19.88
C VAL A 359 -20.97 2.97 19.88
N LEU A 360 -20.44 2.68 18.72
CA LEU A 360 -19.26 1.84 18.56
C LEU A 360 -18.02 2.74 18.47
N ASP A 361 -17.09 2.58 19.41
CA ASP A 361 -15.82 3.31 19.44
C ASP A 361 -14.72 2.36 19.94
N LEU A 362 -13.62 2.25 19.21
CA LEU A 362 -12.48 1.44 19.65
C LEU A 362 -11.86 1.93 20.96
N LYS A 363 -12.05 3.21 21.28
CA LYS A 363 -11.59 3.81 22.54
C LYS A 363 -12.57 3.46 23.66
N PRO A 364 -12.09 2.88 24.78
CA PRO A 364 -12.95 2.62 25.93
C PRO A 364 -13.64 3.90 26.43
N ASN A 365 -14.93 3.79 26.74
CA ASN A 365 -15.74 4.88 27.26
C ASN A 365 -16.59 4.38 28.44
N THR A 366 -16.81 5.23 29.45
CA THR A 366 -17.58 4.89 30.67
C THR A 366 -19.09 5.02 30.49
N GLN A 367 -19.56 5.60 29.39
CA GLN A 367 -21.00 5.73 29.15
C GLN A 367 -21.63 4.38 28.77
N PRO A 368 -22.80 4.04 29.29
CA PRO A 368 -23.39 2.70 29.15
C PRO A 368 -23.87 2.36 27.74
N ASN A 369 -23.93 3.34 26.84
CA ASN A 369 -24.32 3.17 25.45
C ASN A 369 -23.12 3.09 24.49
N TYR A 370 -21.87 3.04 25.02
CA TYR A 370 -20.65 2.89 24.24
C TYR A 370 -20.13 1.46 24.28
N TYR A 371 -19.74 0.93 23.15
CA TYR A 371 -19.24 -0.43 22.95
C TYR A 371 -17.98 -0.39 22.08
N THR A 372 -16.98 -1.21 22.40
CA THR A 372 -15.69 -1.22 21.67
C THR A 372 -15.72 -2.06 20.40
N CYS A 373 -16.70 -2.96 20.28
CA CYS A 373 -16.86 -3.82 19.10
C CYS A 373 -18.32 -4.27 18.95
N PHE A 374 -18.64 -4.84 17.81
CA PHE A 374 -19.99 -5.40 17.55
C PHE A 374 -20.36 -6.51 18.53
N ASP A 375 -19.40 -7.31 18.99
CA ASP A 375 -19.64 -8.43 19.91
C ASP A 375 -20.10 -8.01 21.30
N ASN A 376 -19.80 -6.77 21.68
CA ASN A 376 -20.19 -6.20 22.97
C ASN A 376 -21.58 -5.54 22.92
N LEU A 377 -22.22 -5.47 21.75
CA LEU A 377 -23.58 -4.95 21.64
C LEU A 377 -24.59 -5.85 22.39
N PRO A 378 -25.70 -5.28 22.89
CA PRO A 378 -26.76 -6.07 23.51
C PRO A 378 -27.27 -7.17 22.61
N VAL A 379 -27.43 -8.38 23.15
CA VAL A 379 -27.96 -9.53 22.40
C VAL A 379 -29.47 -9.35 22.22
N CYS A 380 -29.90 -8.99 21.02
CA CYS A 380 -31.30 -8.80 20.64
C CYS A 380 -31.51 -9.09 19.14
N GLU A 381 -32.74 -9.08 18.68
CA GLU A 381 -33.09 -9.36 17.28
C GLU A 381 -32.41 -8.40 16.29
N ILE A 382 -32.25 -7.13 16.64
CA ILE A 382 -31.61 -6.14 15.77
C ILE A 382 -30.11 -6.42 15.63
N THR A 383 -29.44 -6.85 16.69
CA THR A 383 -28.01 -7.22 16.66
C THR A 383 -27.81 -8.48 15.83
N LYS A 384 -28.65 -9.50 15.98
CA LYS A 384 -28.63 -10.70 15.15
C LYS A 384 -28.79 -10.37 13.67
N LEU A 385 -29.75 -9.47 13.36
CA LEU A 385 -29.98 -9.02 11.98
C LEU A 385 -28.76 -8.27 11.42
N ILE A 386 -28.12 -7.41 12.19
CA ILE A 386 -26.88 -6.71 11.76
C ILE A 386 -25.82 -7.73 11.39
N PHE A 387 -25.55 -8.72 12.26
CA PHE A 387 -24.56 -9.76 11.96
C PHE A 387 -24.93 -10.59 10.74
N GLU A 388 -26.19 -10.96 10.58
CA GLU A 388 -26.65 -11.68 9.40
C GLU A 388 -26.41 -10.89 8.12
N LEU A 389 -26.73 -9.60 8.12
CA LEU A 389 -26.56 -8.73 6.96
C LEU A 389 -25.09 -8.50 6.63
N MET A 390 -24.22 -8.36 7.64
CA MET A 390 -22.77 -8.26 7.46
C MET A 390 -22.20 -9.55 6.85
N ASN A 391 -22.56 -10.70 7.40
CA ASN A 391 -22.09 -12.01 6.91
C ASN A 391 -22.55 -12.30 5.49
N ASN A 392 -23.71 -11.78 5.09
CA ASN A 392 -24.26 -11.95 3.74
C ASN A 392 -23.81 -10.83 2.76
N ASN A 393 -22.83 -9.97 3.14
CA ASN A 393 -22.33 -8.85 2.35
C ASN A 393 -23.44 -7.88 1.90
N LYS A 394 -24.51 -7.73 2.70
CA LYS A 394 -25.62 -6.79 2.43
C LYS A 394 -25.35 -5.41 3.06
N VAL A 395 -24.19 -4.83 2.76
CA VAL A 395 -23.74 -3.53 3.26
C VAL A 395 -23.52 -2.58 2.10
N TRP A 396 -24.12 -1.40 2.14
CA TRP A 396 -23.94 -0.30 1.18
C TRP A 396 -23.43 0.96 1.88
N PHE A 397 -22.81 1.83 1.10
CA PHE A 397 -22.18 3.04 1.58
C PHE A 397 -22.67 4.26 0.82
N ASP A 398 -22.61 5.44 1.42
CA ASP A 398 -22.88 6.70 0.72
C ASP A 398 -21.77 7.02 -0.29
N ASP A 399 -20.51 6.70 0.05
CA ASP A 399 -19.37 6.76 -0.87
C ASP A 399 -18.29 5.70 -0.54
N ARG A 400 -17.29 5.59 -1.41
CA ARG A 400 -16.19 4.61 -1.26
C ARG A 400 -15.31 4.90 -0.05
N LEU A 401 -15.15 6.17 0.31
CA LEU A 401 -14.33 6.59 1.44
C LEU A 401 -14.97 6.14 2.77
N THR A 402 -16.27 6.34 2.90
CA THR A 402 -17.06 5.82 4.03
C THR A 402 -16.93 4.31 4.16
N GLY A 403 -16.97 3.59 3.02
CA GLY A 403 -16.70 2.15 2.99
C GLY A 403 -15.33 1.80 3.57
N SER A 404 -14.29 2.55 3.21
CA SER A 404 -12.95 2.35 3.75
C SER A 404 -12.91 2.58 5.27
N TYR A 405 -13.48 3.67 5.77
CA TYR A 405 -13.53 3.94 7.22
C TYR A 405 -14.26 2.84 7.99
N PHE A 406 -15.43 2.44 7.49
CA PHE A 406 -16.25 1.44 8.17
C PHE A 406 -15.58 0.07 8.21
N ASN A 407 -15.05 -0.41 7.08
CA ASN A 407 -14.38 -1.71 7.03
C ASN A 407 -13.11 -1.75 7.88
N ASN A 408 -12.37 -0.65 7.95
CA ASN A 408 -11.22 -0.57 8.86
C ASN A 408 -11.65 -0.59 10.33
N PHE A 409 -12.74 0.08 10.68
CA PHE A 409 -13.32 -0.06 12.01
C PHE A 409 -13.67 -1.54 12.31
N VAL A 410 -14.40 -2.20 11.42
CA VAL A 410 -14.77 -3.62 11.57
C VAL A 410 -13.55 -4.51 11.72
N SER A 411 -12.55 -4.32 10.87
CA SER A 411 -11.29 -5.08 10.91
C SER A 411 -10.55 -4.94 12.25
N GLN A 412 -10.54 -3.76 12.85
CA GLN A 412 -9.86 -3.51 14.13
C GLN A 412 -10.71 -3.92 15.34
N SER A 413 -12.04 -3.83 15.24
CA SER A 413 -12.97 -4.17 16.33
C SER A 413 -13.27 -5.66 16.44
N THR A 414 -12.98 -6.45 15.39
CA THR A 414 -13.35 -7.88 15.36
C THR A 414 -12.16 -8.74 15.81
N PRO A 415 -12.35 -9.68 16.75
CA PRO A 415 -11.33 -10.63 17.15
C PRO A 415 -10.77 -11.43 15.95
N ALA A 416 -9.48 -11.74 15.97
CA ALA A 416 -8.78 -12.40 14.85
C ALA A 416 -9.45 -13.73 14.41
N VAL A 417 -9.94 -14.52 15.35
CA VAL A 417 -10.62 -15.80 15.07
C VAL A 417 -11.91 -15.58 14.27
N ARG A 418 -12.63 -14.49 14.54
CA ARG A 418 -13.90 -14.20 13.86
C ARG A 418 -13.71 -13.56 12.49
N ARG A 419 -12.58 -12.86 12.25
CA ARG A 419 -12.24 -12.32 10.92
C ARG A 419 -12.14 -13.41 9.86
N LEU A 420 -11.66 -14.60 10.23
CA LEU A 420 -11.57 -15.75 9.32
C LEU A 420 -12.94 -16.29 8.91
N SER A 421 -13.97 -16.15 9.76
CA SER A 421 -15.32 -16.67 9.52
C SER A 421 -16.26 -15.66 8.84
N ILE A 422 -16.06 -14.35 9.01
CA ILE A 422 -16.94 -13.32 8.44
C ILE A 422 -16.58 -12.99 6.98
N GLY A 423 -15.47 -13.49 6.45
CA GLY A 423 -15.13 -13.23 5.05
C GLY A 423 -14.69 -11.76 4.76
N ILE A 424 -14.42 -10.93 5.80
CA ILE A 424 -13.94 -9.55 5.69
C ILE A 424 -12.42 -9.51 5.60
#